data_424b5abe61c2ba2bfd7e4d59737a7390
#
_entry.id   424b5abe61c2ba2bfd7e4d59737a7390
#
_cell.length_a   1.000
_cell.length_b   1.000
_cell.length_c   1.000
_cell.angle_alpha   90.00
_cell.angle_beta   90.00
_cell.angle_gamma   90.00
#
_symmetry.space_group_name_H-M   'P 1'
#
loop_
_entity.id
_entity.type
_entity.pdbx_description
1 polymer ?
#
loop_
_entity_poly.entity_id
_entity_poly.type
_entity_poly.pdbx_seq_one_letter_code
_entity_poly.pdbx_strand_id
1 'polypeptide(L)' 'MINFNASTIPVIITGLLNLCVGLHQLSKGGYPLAICYLSGVIGSVGAFMLVNNS' A
#
# COMPACT_ATOMS: atom_id res chain seq x y z
N MET A 1 1.64 -3.95 -18.98
CA MET A 1 0.29 -4.44 -18.67
C MET A 1 0.26 -5.06 -17.28
N ILE A 2 -0.79 -4.80 -16.54
CA ILE A 2 -0.92 -5.28 -15.16
C ILE A 2 -1.46 -6.72 -15.17
N ASN A 3 -0.77 -7.60 -14.48
CA ASN A 3 -1.22 -8.99 -14.30
C ASN A 3 -1.97 -9.13 -12.99
N PHE A 4 -3.26 -9.38 -13.07
CA PHE A 4 -4.07 -9.63 -11.88
C PHE A 4 -4.07 -11.13 -11.61
N ASN A 5 -3.18 -11.56 -10.73
CA ASN A 5 -3.11 -12.95 -10.31
C ASN A 5 -3.21 -13.03 -8.79
N ALA A 6 -3.14 -14.26 -8.27
CA ALA A 6 -3.30 -14.49 -6.83
C ALA A 6 -2.24 -13.77 -6.00
N SER A 7 -1.07 -13.50 -6.56
CA SER A 7 0.00 -12.79 -5.85
C SER A 7 -0.19 -11.28 -5.89
N THR A 8 -0.81 -10.77 -6.95
CA THR A 8 -0.98 -9.33 -7.16
C THR A 8 -2.15 -8.77 -6.36
N ILE A 9 -3.24 -9.53 -6.27
CA ILE A 9 -4.47 -9.06 -5.62
C ILE A 9 -4.24 -8.70 -4.15
N PRO A 10 -3.61 -9.55 -3.32
CA PRO A 10 -3.37 -9.19 -1.92
C PRO A 10 -2.49 -7.95 -1.77
N VAL A 11 -1.53 -7.76 -2.66
CA VAL A 11 -0.65 -6.59 -2.62
C VAL A 11 -1.44 -5.31 -2.87
N ILE A 12 -2.34 -5.33 -3.86
CA ILE A 12 -3.18 -4.18 -4.17
C ILE A 12 -4.10 -3.85 -3.00
N ILE A 13 -4.76 -4.86 -2.45
CA ILE A 13 -5.68 -4.68 -1.33
C ILE A 13 -4.95 -4.10 -0.12
N THR A 14 -3.79 -4.64 0.21
CA THR A 14 -2.98 -4.17 1.33
C THR A 14 -2.57 -2.71 1.12
N GLY A 15 -2.13 -2.36 -0.08
CA GLY A 15 -1.75 -0.99 -0.39
C GLY A 15 -2.90 -0.02 -0.25
N LEU A 16 -4.09 -0.39 -0.74
CA LEU A 16 -5.27 0.46 -0.63
C LEU A 16 -5.69 0.65 0.81
N LEU A 17 -5.68 -0.42 1.61
CA LEU A 17 -6.02 -0.33 3.02
C LEU A 17 -5.04 0.57 3.77
N ASN A 18 -3.76 0.42 3.54
CA ASN A 18 -2.74 1.24 4.16
C ASN A 18 -2.91 2.71 3.77
N LEU A 19 -3.22 2.97 2.52
CA LEU A 19 -3.45 4.34 2.04
C LEU A 19 -4.64 4.97 2.75
N CYS A 20 -5.74 4.26 2.83
CA CYS A 20 -6.95 4.77 3.48
C CYS A 20 -6.70 5.08 4.95
N VAL A 21 -6.07 4.15 5.68
CA VAL A 21 -5.78 4.34 7.10
C VAL A 21 -4.78 5.49 7.29
N GLY A 22 -3.77 5.56 6.44
CA GLY A 22 -2.77 6.63 6.50
C GLY A 22 -3.39 8.00 6.32
N LEU A 23 -4.26 8.16 5.34
CA LEU A 23 -4.95 9.42 5.10
C LEU A 23 -5.89 9.77 6.25
N HIS A 24 -6.57 8.77 6.80
CA HIS A 24 -7.47 8.98 7.93
C HIS A 24 -6.70 9.48 9.16
N GLN A 25 -5.57 8.85 9.47
CA GLN A 25 -4.74 9.26 10.60
C GLN A 25 -4.14 10.65 10.38
N LEU A 26 -3.74 10.95 9.16
CA LEU A 26 -3.21 12.26 8.83
C LEU A 26 -4.28 13.34 9.07
N SER A 27 -5.51 13.06 8.68
CA SER A 27 -6.64 13.96 8.88
C SER A 27 -6.89 14.23 10.36
N LYS A 28 -6.62 13.25 11.22
CA LYS A 28 -6.79 13.39 12.67
C LYS A 28 -5.56 13.94 13.38
N GLY A 29 -4.50 14.21 12.65
CA GLY A 29 -3.26 14.71 13.25
C GLY A 29 -2.34 13.65 13.80
N GLY A 30 -2.62 12.37 13.53
CA GLY A 30 -1.77 11.27 13.95
C GLY A 30 -0.59 11.07 13.00
N TYR A 31 0.30 12.04 12.97
CA TYR A 31 1.39 12.05 12.00
C TYR A 31 2.31 10.83 12.08
N PRO A 32 2.75 10.38 13.27
CA PRO A 32 3.61 9.19 13.33
C PRO A 32 2.96 7.95 12.73
N LEU A 33 1.68 7.72 13.03
CA LEU A 33 0.95 6.59 12.47
C LEU A 33 0.73 6.75 10.97
N ALA A 34 0.41 7.97 10.53
CA ALA A 34 0.22 8.24 9.12
C ALA A 34 1.49 7.93 8.32
N ILE A 35 2.65 8.31 8.84
CA ILE A 35 3.92 8.04 8.19
C ILE A 35 4.17 6.53 8.10
N CYS A 36 3.87 5.78 9.14
CA CYS A 36 4.02 4.33 9.14
C CYS A 36 3.15 3.68 8.06
N TYR A 37 1.89 4.07 7.97
CA TYR A 37 0.98 3.50 6.98
C TYR A 37 1.34 3.92 5.56
N LEU A 38 1.76 5.17 5.36
CA LEU A 38 2.19 5.64 4.05
C LEU A 38 3.47 4.93 3.59
N SER A 39 4.37 4.62 4.52
CA SER A 39 5.55 3.79 4.21
C SER A 39 5.12 2.41 3.74
N GLY A 40 4.06 1.86 4.35
CA GLY A 40 3.49 0.58 3.90
C GLY A 40 2.98 0.65 2.48
N VAL A 41 2.40 1.77 2.07
CA VAL A 41 1.94 1.96 0.68
C VAL A 41 3.13 1.89 -0.28
N ILE A 42 4.22 2.56 0.04
CA ILE A 42 5.42 2.56 -0.78
C ILE A 42 5.97 1.13 -0.89
N GLY A 43 6.01 0.40 0.22
CA GLY A 43 6.42 -0.99 0.23
C GLY A 43 5.54 -1.88 -0.63
N SER A 44 4.22 -1.65 -0.57
CA SER A 44 3.26 -2.40 -1.39
C SER A 44 3.47 -2.14 -2.88
N VAL A 45 3.73 -0.89 -3.26
CA VAL A 45 4.02 -0.56 -4.65
C VAL A 45 5.29 -1.27 -5.12
N GLY A 46 6.32 -1.28 -4.29
CA GLY A 46 7.56 -1.99 -4.60
C GLY A 46 7.33 -3.47 -4.79
N ALA A 47 6.56 -4.09 -3.89
CA ALA A 47 6.23 -5.51 -3.99
C ALA A 47 5.42 -5.80 -5.25
N PHE A 48 4.46 -4.93 -5.58
CA PHE A 48 3.66 -5.06 -6.78
C PHE A 48 4.54 -5.05 -8.03
N MET A 49 5.47 -4.11 -8.10
CA MET A 49 6.38 -4.02 -9.25
C MET A 49 7.26 -5.24 -9.35
N LEU A 50 7.73 -5.76 -8.22
CA LEU A 50 8.56 -6.96 -8.20
C LEU A 50 7.80 -8.16 -8.73
N VAL A 51 6.57 -8.37 -8.28
CA VAL A 51 5.72 -9.47 -8.72
C VAL A 51 5.37 -9.33 -10.19
N ASN A 52 5.08 -8.10 -10.62
CA ASN A 52 4.67 -7.85 -12.00
C ASN A 52 5.83 -8.04 -12.99
N ASN A 53 7.06 -7.80 -12.54
CA ASN A 53 8.24 -7.95 -13.39
C ASN A 53 8.79 -9.38 -13.41
N SER A 54 8.35 -10.23 -12.53
CA SER A 54 8.77 -11.64 -12.54
C SER A 54 7.89 -12.46 -13.44
#